data_e961293c9667b06490853093764994d5
#
_entry.id   e961293c9667b06490853093764994d5
#
_cell.length_a   1.000
_cell.length_b   1.000
_cell.length_c   1.000
_cell.angle_alpha   90.00
_cell.angle_beta   90.00
_cell.angle_gamma   90.00
#
_symmetry.space_group_name_H-M   'P 1'
#
loop_
_entity.id
_entity.type
_entity.pdbx_description
1 polymer ?
#
loop_
_entity_poly.entity_id
_entity_poly.type
_entity_poly.pdbx_seq_one_letter_code
_entity_poly.pdbx_strand_id
1 'polypeptide(L)'
;MSDTSQDTSSVTQFDELPDAPPKRKVKLSLPGKIGIAVVIFWAVIVVIGPTISPYHEADILDEELFIVPGSDEMYPDTDFQPPSKIVLLGSDYLGRDILSRILFGARTTIGISFIATLLAYLLGVTLGIASAVGSRFTDMALSRVNDALLAIPSIMFAL
;
A
#
# COMPACT_ATOMS: atom_id res chain seq x y z
N MET A 1 23.63 3.46 76.55
CA MET A 1 24.18 2.41 75.63
C MET A 1 23.00 1.90 74.86
N SER A 2 22.60 2.58 73.86
CA SER A 2 21.46 2.27 72.97
C SER A 2 21.98 1.76 71.63
N ASP A 3 21.56 0.59 71.36
CA ASP A 3 21.82 -0.28 70.23
C ASP A 3 21.39 0.41 68.91
N THR A 4 22.35 0.62 68.02
CA THR A 4 22.09 1.14 66.67
C THR A 4 22.41 0.03 65.65
N SER A 5 21.61 -1.03 65.72
CA SER A 5 21.61 -2.10 64.72
C SER A 5 20.25 -2.09 63.98
N GLN A 6 19.94 -1.02 63.29
CA GLN A 6 18.81 -0.97 62.37
C GLN A 6 19.30 -0.73 60.97
N ASP A 7 18.98 -1.67 60.10
CA ASP A 7 18.49 -1.53 58.77
C ASP A 7 19.50 -1.49 57.62
N THR A 8 20.32 -2.53 57.53
CA THR A 8 21.03 -2.88 56.28
C THR A 8 20.25 -3.86 55.40
N SER A 9 19.06 -4.32 55.83
CA SER A 9 18.25 -5.27 55.07
C SER A 9 17.35 -4.68 53.97
N SER A 10 17.17 -3.35 53.99
CA SER A 10 16.32 -2.66 53.00
C SER A 10 17.07 -2.24 51.72
N VAL A 11 18.38 -2.24 51.71
CA VAL A 11 19.20 -1.78 50.57
C VAL A 11 19.43 -2.89 49.54
N THR A 12 19.33 -4.17 49.94
CA THR A 12 19.59 -5.33 49.05
C THR A 12 18.38 -5.72 48.18
N GLN A 13 17.23 -5.12 48.38
CA GLN A 13 16.00 -5.50 47.66
C GLN A 13 15.81 -4.79 46.30
N PHE A 14 16.69 -3.82 45.96
CA PHE A 14 16.62 -3.12 44.67
C PHE A 14 17.51 -3.71 43.57
N ASP A 15 18.27 -4.75 43.85
CA ASP A 15 19.31 -5.29 42.94
C ASP A 15 18.81 -6.46 42.07
N GLU A 16 17.54 -6.88 42.24
CA GLU A 16 16.88 -7.81 41.30
C GLU A 16 15.97 -7.05 40.37
N LEU A 17 16.56 -6.33 39.39
CA LEU A 17 15.81 -5.95 38.19
C LEU A 17 15.32 -7.25 37.51
N PRO A 18 14.02 -7.38 37.25
CA PRO A 18 13.50 -8.57 36.56
C PRO A 18 14.26 -8.77 35.27
N ASP A 19 14.78 -9.98 35.09
CA ASP A 19 15.45 -10.38 33.86
C ASP A 19 14.68 -9.88 32.64
N ALA A 20 15.37 -9.19 31.73
CA ALA A 20 14.77 -8.68 30.52
C ALA A 20 13.96 -9.81 29.84
N PRO A 21 12.69 -9.58 29.48
CA PRO A 21 11.85 -10.63 28.93
C PRO A 21 12.55 -11.28 27.73
N PRO A 22 12.54 -12.62 27.64
CA PRO A 22 13.24 -13.33 26.58
C PRO A 22 12.78 -12.80 25.21
N LYS A 23 13.73 -12.47 24.32
CA LYS A 23 13.47 -12.00 22.97
C LYS A 23 12.58 -13.02 22.25
N ARG A 24 11.29 -12.74 22.21
CA ARG A 24 10.29 -13.60 21.59
C ARG A 24 10.56 -13.63 20.08
N LYS A 25 11.07 -14.74 19.58
CA LYS A 25 11.20 -14.96 18.13
C LYS A 25 9.79 -14.96 17.55
N VAL A 26 9.44 -13.92 16.81
CA VAL A 26 8.15 -13.82 16.13
C VAL A 26 8.13 -14.90 15.04
N LYS A 27 7.45 -16.02 15.33
CA LYS A 27 7.17 -17.04 14.32
C LYS A 27 6.02 -16.51 13.46
N LEU A 28 6.31 -16.13 12.24
CA LEU A 28 5.25 -15.75 11.29
C LEU A 28 4.31 -16.93 11.08
N SER A 29 3.03 -16.71 11.31
CA SER A 29 1.97 -17.68 10.99
C SER A 29 1.88 -17.86 9.47
N LEU A 30 1.29 -18.95 9.02
CA LEU A 30 1.09 -19.22 7.60
C LEU A 30 0.36 -18.06 6.86
N PRO A 31 -0.74 -17.49 7.39
CA PRO A 31 -1.38 -16.31 6.80
C PRO A 31 -0.44 -15.10 6.69
N GLY A 32 0.43 -14.88 7.69
CA GLY A 32 1.40 -13.79 7.65
C GLY A 32 2.42 -13.94 6.53
N LYS A 33 2.89 -15.17 6.26
CA LYS A 33 3.79 -15.46 5.15
C LYS A 33 3.13 -15.22 3.79
N ILE A 34 1.87 -15.65 3.65
CA ILE A 34 1.09 -15.41 2.43
C ILE A 34 0.90 -13.92 2.19
N GLY A 35 0.52 -13.16 3.24
CA GLY A 35 0.37 -11.70 3.13
C GLY A 35 1.64 -11.00 2.67
N ILE A 36 2.79 -11.36 3.27
CA ILE A 36 4.09 -10.81 2.85
C ILE A 36 4.41 -11.19 1.40
N ALA A 37 4.17 -12.43 0.99
CA ALA A 37 4.42 -12.87 -0.36
C ALA A 37 3.61 -12.07 -1.40
N VAL A 38 2.33 -11.80 -1.11
CA VAL A 38 1.46 -10.97 -1.96
C VAL A 38 1.98 -9.53 -2.06
N VAL A 39 2.40 -8.94 -0.93
CA VAL A 39 2.95 -7.58 -0.93
C VAL A 39 4.25 -7.51 -1.73
N ILE A 40 5.15 -8.48 -1.56
CA ILE A 40 6.40 -8.55 -2.32
C ILE A 40 6.10 -8.74 -3.81
N PHE A 41 5.17 -9.62 -4.17
CA PHE A 41 4.75 -9.84 -5.56
C PHE A 41 4.32 -8.53 -6.23
N TRP A 42 3.42 -7.77 -5.60
CA TRP A 42 2.99 -6.49 -6.14
C TRP A 42 4.08 -5.43 -6.16
N ALA A 43 4.97 -5.39 -5.16
CA ALA A 43 6.12 -4.50 -5.17
C ALA A 43 7.07 -4.79 -6.35
N VAL A 44 7.29 -6.07 -6.67
CA VAL A 44 8.07 -6.49 -7.85
C VAL A 44 7.38 -6.07 -9.14
N ILE A 45 6.06 -6.26 -9.27
CA ILE A 45 5.29 -5.83 -10.44
C ILE A 45 5.38 -4.31 -10.65
N VAL A 46 5.30 -3.52 -9.60
CA VAL A 46 5.43 -2.04 -9.68
C VAL A 46 6.77 -1.61 -10.26
N VAL A 47 7.85 -2.31 -9.91
CA VAL A 47 9.20 -1.94 -10.35
C VAL A 47 9.51 -2.49 -11.75
N ILE A 48 9.19 -3.78 -11.97
CA ILE A 48 9.61 -4.50 -13.16
C ILE A 48 8.51 -4.52 -14.26
N GLY A 49 7.23 -4.35 -13.86
CA GLY A 49 6.09 -4.44 -14.78
C GLY A 49 6.25 -3.66 -16.08
N PRO A 50 6.58 -2.35 -16.03
CA PRO A 50 6.77 -1.56 -17.26
C PRO A 50 7.89 -2.04 -18.17
N THR A 51 8.90 -2.73 -17.63
CA THR A 51 10.03 -3.23 -18.42
C THR A 51 9.78 -4.59 -19.08
N ILE A 52 8.85 -5.37 -18.54
CA ILE A 52 8.44 -6.67 -19.10
C ILE A 52 7.15 -6.58 -19.91
N SER A 53 6.52 -5.41 -19.94
CA SER A 53 5.31 -5.16 -20.72
C SER A 53 5.62 -5.30 -22.21
N PRO A 54 4.82 -6.08 -22.97
CA PRO A 54 5.03 -6.24 -24.42
C PRO A 54 4.81 -4.94 -25.19
N TYR A 55 3.85 -4.12 -24.75
CA TYR A 55 3.47 -2.85 -25.39
C TYR A 55 3.45 -1.73 -24.36
N HIS A 56 3.42 -0.48 -24.81
CA HIS A 56 3.20 0.65 -23.94
C HIS A 56 1.71 0.76 -23.57
N GLU A 57 1.39 1.32 -22.39
CA GLU A 57 0.00 1.38 -21.88
C GLU A 57 -0.97 2.16 -22.79
N ALA A 58 -0.45 3.10 -23.59
CA ALA A 58 -1.22 3.96 -24.47
C ALA A 58 -1.22 3.47 -25.94
N ASP A 59 -0.40 2.48 -26.26
CA ASP A 59 -0.29 1.98 -27.63
C ASP A 59 -1.59 1.29 -28.06
N ILE A 60 -2.14 1.73 -29.17
CA ILE A 60 -3.22 1.04 -29.88
C ILE A 60 -2.53 0.00 -30.78
N LEU A 61 -2.99 -1.22 -30.73
CA LEU A 61 -2.42 -2.32 -31.48
C LEU A 61 -2.74 -2.15 -32.98
N ASP A 62 -1.74 -2.34 -33.82
CA ASP A 62 -1.91 -2.27 -35.27
C ASP A 62 -2.79 -3.45 -35.73
N GLU A 63 -3.75 -3.17 -36.61
CA GLU A 63 -4.63 -4.19 -37.21
C GLU A 63 -3.82 -5.27 -37.93
N GLU A 64 -2.68 -4.91 -38.52
CA GLU A 64 -1.78 -5.83 -39.18
C GLU A 64 -1.26 -6.99 -38.33
N LEU A 65 -1.21 -6.79 -36.99
CA LEU A 65 -0.77 -7.83 -36.03
C LEU A 65 -1.76 -9.00 -35.96
N PHE A 66 -3.02 -8.80 -36.34
CA PHE A 66 -4.09 -9.78 -36.23
C PHE A 66 -4.42 -10.43 -37.59
N ILE A 67 -3.74 -10.03 -38.68
CA ILE A 67 -3.95 -10.64 -40.00
C ILE A 67 -3.40 -12.07 -39.98
N VAL A 68 -4.26 -13.04 -40.26
CA VAL A 68 -3.83 -14.42 -40.51
C VAL A 68 -3.40 -14.53 -41.99
N PRO A 69 -2.14 -14.91 -42.31
CA PRO A 69 -1.72 -15.07 -43.66
C PRO A 69 -2.60 -16.09 -44.43
N GLY A 70 -3.25 -15.61 -45.49
CA GLY A 70 -4.17 -16.45 -46.31
C GLY A 70 -5.66 -16.33 -45.97
N SER A 71 -6.07 -15.48 -45.07
CA SER A 71 -7.47 -15.11 -44.90
C SER A 71 -7.83 -13.91 -45.76
N ASP A 72 -8.93 -13.99 -46.49
CA ASP A 72 -9.52 -12.84 -47.21
C ASP A 72 -10.27 -11.87 -46.27
N GLU A 73 -10.07 -11.99 -44.94
CA GLU A 73 -10.69 -11.12 -43.99
C GLU A 73 -10.02 -9.76 -44.01
N MET A 74 -10.80 -8.79 -44.37
CA MET A 74 -10.48 -7.37 -44.38
C MET A 74 -10.28 -6.90 -42.93
N TYR A 75 -9.03 -6.57 -42.56
CA TYR A 75 -8.55 -6.04 -41.28
C TYR A 75 -9.42 -6.37 -40.06
N PRO A 76 -9.04 -7.35 -39.25
CA PRO A 76 -9.80 -7.66 -38.03
C PRO A 76 -9.79 -6.44 -37.12
N ASP A 77 -10.95 -6.10 -36.61
CA ASP A 77 -11.10 -5.08 -35.58
C ASP A 77 -10.17 -5.40 -34.39
N THR A 78 -9.41 -4.43 -33.94
CA THR A 78 -8.48 -4.61 -32.80
C THR A 78 -9.19 -4.54 -31.45
N ASP A 79 -10.44 -4.09 -31.46
CA ASP A 79 -11.25 -3.94 -30.28
C ASP A 79 -11.71 -5.30 -29.74
N PHE A 80 -11.66 -5.45 -28.41
CA PHE A 80 -12.13 -6.67 -27.72
C PHE A 80 -11.56 -7.99 -28.25
N GLN A 81 -10.35 -8.00 -28.75
CA GLN A 81 -9.70 -9.23 -29.17
C GLN A 81 -9.58 -10.24 -28.02
N PRO A 82 -9.89 -11.52 -28.24
CA PRO A 82 -9.74 -12.54 -27.21
C PRO A 82 -8.27 -12.79 -26.86
N PRO A 83 -7.99 -13.42 -25.71
CA PRO A 83 -6.63 -13.81 -25.34
C PRO A 83 -5.96 -14.64 -26.43
N SER A 84 -4.76 -14.23 -26.84
CA SER A 84 -3.98 -14.83 -27.91
C SER A 84 -2.47 -14.78 -27.59
N LYS A 85 -1.64 -15.29 -28.50
CA LYS A 85 -0.18 -15.18 -28.35
C LYS A 85 0.32 -13.74 -28.53
N ILE A 86 -0.45 -12.89 -29.19
CA ILE A 86 -0.13 -11.48 -29.44
C ILE A 86 -0.55 -10.66 -28.21
N VAL A 87 -1.77 -10.88 -27.74
CA VAL A 87 -2.35 -10.20 -26.56
C VAL A 87 -2.77 -11.28 -25.54
N LEU A 88 -1.93 -11.48 -24.53
CA LEU A 88 -2.09 -12.58 -23.57
C LEU A 88 -3.41 -12.52 -22.79
N LEU A 89 -3.91 -11.33 -22.48
CA LEU A 89 -5.20 -11.12 -21.79
C LEU A 89 -6.27 -10.50 -22.70
N GLY A 90 -5.98 -10.41 -24.00
CA GLY A 90 -6.87 -9.75 -24.96
C GLY A 90 -6.67 -8.23 -25.01
N SER A 91 -7.48 -7.57 -25.85
CA SER A 91 -7.50 -6.12 -25.99
C SER A 91 -8.72 -5.46 -25.35
N ASP A 92 -8.61 -4.17 -25.06
CA ASP A 92 -9.73 -3.36 -24.55
C ASP A 92 -10.57 -2.80 -25.73
N TYR A 93 -11.57 -1.98 -25.40
CA TYR A 93 -12.47 -1.31 -26.36
C TYR A 93 -11.79 -0.24 -27.25
N LEU A 94 -10.51 0.02 -27.03
CA LEU A 94 -9.68 0.91 -27.86
C LEU A 94 -8.54 0.14 -28.53
N GLY A 95 -8.59 -1.19 -28.58
CA GLY A 95 -7.54 -2.00 -29.18
C GLY A 95 -6.22 -2.02 -28.44
N ARG A 96 -6.20 -1.74 -27.12
CA ARG A 96 -4.97 -1.71 -26.32
C ARG A 96 -4.80 -3.02 -25.55
N ASP A 97 -3.55 -3.48 -25.38
CA ASP A 97 -3.25 -4.72 -24.64
C ASP A 97 -3.60 -4.57 -23.13
N ILE A 98 -4.50 -5.44 -22.66
CA ILE A 98 -4.95 -5.43 -21.27
C ILE A 98 -3.81 -5.76 -20.31
N LEU A 99 -2.89 -6.70 -20.65
CA LEU A 99 -1.77 -7.05 -19.79
C LEU A 99 -0.85 -5.86 -19.55
N SER A 100 -0.47 -5.17 -20.63
CA SER A 100 0.36 -3.97 -20.56
C SER A 100 -0.27 -2.90 -19.70
N ARG A 101 -1.56 -2.65 -19.86
CA ARG A 101 -2.31 -1.70 -19.02
C ARG A 101 -2.34 -2.09 -17.54
N ILE A 102 -2.46 -3.37 -17.21
CA ILE A 102 -2.40 -3.83 -15.81
C ILE A 102 -1.01 -3.59 -15.23
N LEU A 103 0.06 -3.89 -15.97
CA LEU A 103 1.44 -3.74 -15.50
C LEU A 103 1.80 -2.26 -15.26
N PHE A 104 1.45 -1.36 -16.18
CA PHE A 104 1.66 0.08 -16.01
C PHE A 104 0.71 0.65 -14.95
N GLY A 105 -0.57 0.26 -14.98
CA GLY A 105 -1.59 0.71 -14.04
C GLY A 105 -1.27 0.33 -12.58
N ALA A 106 -0.66 -0.83 -12.35
CA ALA A 106 -0.21 -1.24 -11.02
C ALA A 106 0.80 -0.24 -10.43
N ARG A 107 1.76 0.23 -11.24
CA ARG A 107 2.76 1.24 -10.82
C ARG A 107 2.08 2.54 -10.43
N THR A 108 1.18 3.04 -11.25
CA THR A 108 0.48 4.30 -11.02
C THR A 108 -0.44 4.21 -9.79
N THR A 109 -1.27 3.16 -9.71
CA THR A 109 -2.23 2.97 -8.62
C THR A 109 -1.53 2.79 -7.27
N ILE A 110 -0.55 1.89 -7.20
CA ILE A 110 0.18 1.62 -5.95
C ILE A 110 1.04 2.82 -5.57
N GLY A 111 1.67 3.50 -6.55
CA GLY A 111 2.47 4.69 -6.31
C GLY A 111 1.66 5.83 -5.71
N ILE A 112 0.52 6.16 -6.30
CA ILE A 112 -0.39 7.20 -5.78
C ILE A 112 -0.91 6.81 -4.40
N SER A 113 -1.35 5.57 -4.22
CA SER A 113 -1.86 5.08 -2.93
C SER A 113 -0.80 5.12 -1.84
N PHE A 114 0.45 4.79 -2.17
CA PHE A 114 1.57 4.86 -1.22
C PHE A 114 1.85 6.30 -0.77
N ILE A 115 1.93 7.24 -1.73
CA ILE A 115 2.15 8.66 -1.43
C ILE A 115 1.00 9.22 -0.59
N ALA A 116 -0.25 8.93 -0.98
CA ALA A 116 -1.43 9.37 -0.25
C ALA A 116 -1.45 8.83 1.19
N THR A 117 -1.14 7.55 1.37
CA THR A 117 -1.07 6.92 2.71
C THR A 117 0.06 7.52 3.55
N LEU A 118 1.23 7.75 2.95
CA LEU A 118 2.37 8.36 3.66
C LEU A 118 2.02 9.78 4.14
N LEU A 119 1.42 10.59 3.27
CA LEU A 119 0.97 11.94 3.63
C LEU A 119 -0.09 11.90 4.73
N ALA A 120 -1.10 11.03 4.61
CA ALA A 120 -2.13 10.87 5.61
C ALA A 120 -1.56 10.43 6.96
N TYR A 121 -0.59 9.49 6.94
CA TYR A 121 0.10 9.03 8.15
C TYR A 121 0.91 10.17 8.81
N LEU A 122 1.72 10.88 8.03
CA LEU A 122 2.53 11.98 8.55
C LEU A 122 1.65 13.08 9.15
N LEU A 123 0.60 13.49 8.45
CA LEU A 123 -0.34 14.49 8.95
C LEU A 123 -1.09 13.99 10.18
N GLY A 124 -1.62 12.77 10.13
CA GLY A 124 -2.38 12.17 11.23
C GLY A 124 -1.56 12.03 12.51
N VAL A 125 -0.31 11.52 12.40
CA VAL A 125 0.57 11.36 13.55
C VAL A 125 0.99 12.72 14.12
N THR A 126 1.37 13.68 13.27
CA THR A 126 1.79 15.01 13.73
C THR A 126 0.64 15.75 14.42
N LEU A 127 -0.56 15.74 13.84
CA LEU A 127 -1.74 16.35 14.45
C LEU A 127 -2.17 15.61 15.73
N GLY A 128 -2.09 14.28 15.74
CA GLY A 128 -2.40 13.47 16.92
C GLY A 128 -1.44 13.76 18.09
N ILE A 129 -0.13 13.86 17.84
CA ILE A 129 0.85 14.24 18.86
C ILE A 129 0.60 15.68 19.30
N ALA A 130 0.35 16.61 18.38
CA ALA A 130 0.06 18.00 18.71
C ALA A 130 -1.19 18.13 19.59
N SER A 131 -2.22 17.34 19.37
CA SER A 131 -3.42 17.26 20.23
C SER A 131 -3.08 16.72 21.61
N ALA A 132 -2.30 15.62 21.68
CA ALA A 132 -1.99 14.94 22.94
C ALA A 132 -1.06 15.74 23.87
N VAL A 133 -0.07 16.47 23.31
CA VAL A 133 0.94 17.24 24.05
C VAL A 133 0.58 18.72 24.15
N GLY A 134 -0.30 19.18 23.28
CA GLY A 134 -0.71 20.58 23.19
C GLY A 134 -1.56 21.07 24.34
N SER A 135 -1.91 22.35 24.29
CA SER A 135 -2.81 22.96 25.26
C SER A 135 -4.25 22.46 25.01
N ARG A 136 -5.10 22.59 26.05
CA ARG A 136 -6.55 22.30 25.95
C ARG A 136 -7.23 23.04 24.79
N PHE A 137 -6.71 24.20 24.41
CA PHE A 137 -7.20 24.97 23.27
C PHE A 137 -6.84 24.28 21.94
N THR A 138 -5.62 23.77 21.82
CA THR A 138 -5.16 23.03 20.62
C THR A 138 -5.98 21.77 20.37
N ASP A 139 -6.19 21.00 21.43
CA ASP A 139 -7.02 19.79 21.37
C ASP A 139 -8.47 20.11 20.96
N MET A 140 -9.08 21.13 21.57
CA MET A 140 -10.43 21.58 21.23
C MET A 140 -10.53 22.05 19.77
N ALA A 141 -9.54 22.83 19.29
CA ALA A 141 -9.53 23.33 17.91
C ALA A 141 -9.41 22.18 16.90
N LEU A 142 -8.48 21.23 17.12
CA LEU A 142 -8.29 20.07 16.25
C LEU A 142 -9.51 19.16 16.24
N SER A 143 -10.14 18.92 17.40
CA SER A 143 -11.38 18.14 17.49
C SER A 143 -12.51 18.79 16.69
N ARG A 144 -12.68 20.11 16.77
CA ARG A 144 -13.70 20.84 16.00
C ARG A 144 -13.47 20.77 14.49
N VAL A 145 -12.22 20.87 14.06
CA VAL A 145 -11.87 20.71 12.63
C VAL A 145 -12.17 19.29 12.16
N ASN A 146 -11.83 18.29 12.97
CA ASN A 146 -12.12 16.89 12.65
C ASN A 146 -13.63 16.63 12.56
N ASP A 147 -14.40 17.13 13.52
CA ASP A 147 -15.87 17.02 13.51
C ASP A 147 -16.47 17.69 12.26
N ALA A 148 -15.98 18.87 11.88
CA ALA A 148 -16.42 19.56 10.68
C ALA A 148 -16.10 18.76 9.39
N LEU A 149 -14.91 18.16 9.31
CA LEU A 149 -14.53 17.31 8.17
C LEU A 149 -15.39 16.05 8.09
N LEU A 150 -15.69 15.41 9.22
CA LEU A 150 -16.56 14.24 9.29
C LEU A 150 -18.03 14.56 8.99
N ALA A 151 -18.46 15.80 9.19
CA ALA A 151 -19.81 16.24 8.85
C ALA A 151 -20.05 16.33 7.34
N ILE A 152 -18.97 16.44 6.53
CA ILE A 152 -19.09 16.46 5.07
C ILE A 152 -19.23 15.02 4.56
N PRO A 153 -20.31 14.68 3.84
CA PRO A 153 -20.47 13.35 3.26
C PRO A 153 -19.28 12.99 2.37
N SER A 154 -18.66 11.83 2.59
CA SER A 154 -17.46 11.38 1.85
C SER A 154 -17.66 11.35 0.33
N ILE A 155 -18.90 11.17 -0.14
CA ILE A 155 -19.24 11.20 -1.56
C ILE A 155 -19.00 12.57 -2.20
N MET A 156 -19.04 13.66 -1.42
CA MET A 156 -18.75 15.01 -1.91
C MET A 156 -17.27 15.23 -2.22
N PHE A 157 -16.37 14.41 -1.65
CA PHE A 157 -14.94 14.45 -1.99
C PHE A 157 -14.60 13.59 -3.20
N ALA A 158 -15.53 12.75 -3.68
CA ALA A 158 -15.32 11.83 -4.80
C ALA A 158 -15.85 12.35 -6.13
N LEU A 159 -16.60 13.46 -6.11
CA LEU A 159 -17.15 14.18 -7.27
C LEU A 159 -16.25 15.35 -7.67
#